data_c81fdeedd4b6b9b96660475f0bae0ae3
#
_entry.id   c81fdeedd4b6b9b96660475f0bae0ae3
#
_cell.length_a   1.000
_cell.length_b   1.000
_cell.length_c   1.000
_cell.angle_alpha   90.00
_cell.angle_beta   90.00
_cell.angle_gamma   90.00
#
_symmetry.space_group_name_H-M   'P 1'
#
loop_
_entity.id
_entity.type
_entity.pdbx_description
1 polymer ?
#
loop_
_entity_poly.entity_id
_entity_poly.type
_entity_poly.pdbx_seq_one_letter_code
_entity_poly.pdbx_strand_id
1 'polypeptide(L)' 'MFILFQGNTENKLKALKIAEELGDKSTLPILRKGLRDISPEVVKISALLIRKFK' A
#
# COMPACT_ATOMS: atom_id res chain seq x y z
N MET A 1 2.15 -6.62 8.84
CA MET A 1 1.76 -5.87 7.65
C MET A 1 2.76 -5.97 6.50
N PHE A 2 4.05 -5.84 6.79
CA PHE A 2 5.09 -5.97 5.77
C PHE A 2 5.09 -7.36 5.12
N ILE A 3 4.87 -8.40 5.90
CA ILE A 3 4.82 -9.77 5.39
C ILE A 3 3.66 -9.94 4.41
N LEU A 4 2.50 -9.34 4.73
CA LEU A 4 1.35 -9.39 3.83
C LEU A 4 1.66 -8.68 2.51
N PHE A 5 2.39 -7.58 2.57
CA PHE A 5 2.74 -6.83 1.37
C PHE A 5 3.66 -7.62 0.44
N GLN A 6 4.48 -8.51 0.99
CA GLN A 6 5.37 -9.35 0.18
C GLN A 6 4.68 -10.58 -0.40
N GLY A 7 3.42 -10.80 -0.06
CA GLY A 7 2.65 -11.92 -0.58
C GLY A 7 2.14 -11.68 -1.99
N ASN A 8 1.08 -12.37 -2.36
CA ASN A 8 0.45 -12.19 -3.66
C ASN A 8 -0.30 -10.85 -3.73
N THR A 9 -0.84 -10.52 -4.91
CA THR A 9 -1.54 -9.25 -5.11
C THR A 9 -2.68 -9.06 -4.13
N GLU A 10 -3.43 -10.10 -3.85
CA GLU A 10 -4.55 -10.01 -2.91
C GLU A 10 -4.09 -9.59 -1.52
N ASN A 11 -3.01 -10.19 -1.04
CA ASN A 11 -2.45 -9.83 0.27
C ASN A 11 -1.92 -8.40 0.27
N LYS A 12 -1.33 -7.96 -0.83
CA LYS A 12 -0.85 -6.59 -0.95
C LYS A 12 -1.99 -5.59 -0.87
N LEU A 13 -3.11 -5.89 -1.53
CA LEU A 13 -4.29 -5.03 -1.48
C LEU A 13 -4.87 -4.96 -0.07
N LYS A 14 -4.90 -6.08 0.64
CA LYS A 14 -5.35 -6.09 2.03
C LYS A 14 -4.46 -5.23 2.91
N ALA A 15 -3.15 -5.31 2.73
CA ALA A 15 -2.21 -4.50 3.49
C ALA A 15 -2.43 -3.01 3.22
N LEU A 16 -2.67 -2.64 1.97
CA LEU A 16 -2.94 -1.25 1.61
C LEU A 16 -4.25 -0.76 2.23
N LYS A 17 -5.26 -1.61 2.28
CA LYS A 17 -6.53 -1.25 2.91
C LYS A 17 -6.34 -1.01 4.41
N ILE A 18 -5.55 -1.83 5.07
CA ILE A 18 -5.23 -1.63 6.48
C ILE A 18 -4.49 -0.32 6.68
N ALA A 19 -3.56 0.00 5.80
CA ALA A 19 -2.84 1.27 5.86
C ALA A 19 -3.78 2.45 5.73
N GLU A 20 -4.78 2.35 4.85
CA GLU A 20 -5.78 3.40 4.70
C GLU A 20 -6.59 3.59 5.98
N GLU A 21 -7.01 2.51 6.59
CA GLU A 21 -7.81 2.57 7.82
C GLU A 21 -7.03 3.18 8.98
N LEU A 22 -5.75 2.86 9.09
CA LEU A 22 -4.90 3.41 10.13
C LEU A 22 -4.65 4.90 9.93
N GLY A 23 -4.52 5.32 8.68
CA GLY A 23 -4.31 6.74 8.36
C GLY A 23 -3.04 7.31 8.96
N ASP A 24 -2.04 6.49 9.22
CA ASP A 24 -0.82 6.87 9.90
C ASP A 24 0.31 7.07 8.90
N LYS A 25 1.08 8.15 9.07
CA LYS A 25 2.22 8.43 8.20
C LYS A 25 3.27 7.33 8.26
N SER A 26 3.30 6.55 9.34
CA SER A 26 4.23 5.43 9.44
C SER A 26 3.99 4.37 8.38
N THR A 27 2.85 4.39 7.70
CA THR A 27 2.55 3.46 6.61
C THR A 27 3.12 3.91 5.26
N LEU A 28 3.63 5.15 5.17
CA LEU A 28 4.17 5.67 3.91
C LEU A 28 5.25 4.79 3.28
N PRO A 29 6.19 4.21 4.04
CA PRO A 29 7.19 3.33 3.45
C PRO A 29 6.57 2.14 2.72
N ILE A 30 5.47 1.60 3.24
CA ILE A 30 4.77 0.49 2.62
C ILE A 30 4.11 0.96 1.32
N LEU A 31 3.51 2.13 1.33
CA LEU A 31 2.87 2.69 0.15
C LEU A 31 3.89 2.99 -0.96
N ARG A 32 5.06 3.49 -0.59
CA ARG A 32 6.12 3.74 -1.56
C ARG A 32 6.59 2.43 -2.21
N LYS A 33 6.62 1.35 -1.45
CA LYS A 33 6.95 0.05 -1.99
C LYS A 33 5.90 -0.40 -3.00
N GLY A 34 4.63 -0.10 -2.71
CA GLY A 34 3.53 -0.42 -3.62
C GLY A 34 3.66 0.29 -4.96
N LEU A 35 4.24 1.49 -4.99
CA LEU A 35 4.44 2.23 -6.23
C LEU A 35 5.41 1.52 -7.18
N ARG A 36 6.25 0.65 -6.65
CA ARG A 36 7.23 -0.10 -7.44
C ARG A 36 6.78 -1.52 -7.75
N ASP A 37 5.55 -1.84 -7.40
CA ASP A 37 5.03 -3.18 -7.66
C ASP A 37 4.74 -3.36 -9.14
N ILE A 38 4.80 -4.60 -9.60
CA ILE A 38 4.47 -4.93 -10.98
C ILE A 38 2.97 -4.93 -11.24
N SER A 39 2.18 -4.95 -10.19
CA SER A 39 0.73 -4.99 -10.31
C SER A 39 0.17 -3.58 -10.44
N PRO A 40 -0.50 -3.25 -11.57
CA PRO A 40 -1.05 -1.90 -11.76
C PRO A 40 -2.04 -1.50 -10.67
N GLU A 41 -2.81 -2.46 -10.15
CA GLU A 41 -3.79 -2.17 -9.10
C GLU A 41 -3.10 -1.71 -7.83
N VAL A 42 -2.00 -2.38 -7.46
CA VAL A 42 -1.25 -2.03 -6.27
C VAL A 42 -0.63 -0.64 -6.44
N VAL A 43 -0.06 -0.36 -7.60
CA VAL A 43 0.54 0.95 -7.88
C VAL A 43 -0.51 2.05 -7.78
N LYS A 44 -1.66 1.84 -8.39
CA LYS A 44 -2.72 2.84 -8.40
C LYS A 44 -3.23 3.15 -7.00
N ILE A 45 -3.52 2.13 -6.22
CA ILE A 45 -4.03 2.31 -4.86
C ILE A 45 -2.98 2.96 -3.98
N SER A 46 -1.72 2.54 -4.10
CA SER A 46 -0.63 3.14 -3.33
C SER A 46 -0.49 4.63 -3.63
N ALA A 47 -0.57 5.01 -4.90
CA ALA A 47 -0.48 6.41 -5.28
C ALA A 47 -1.62 7.23 -4.69
N LEU A 48 -2.85 6.70 -4.72
CA LEU A 48 -4.00 7.39 -4.16
C LEU A 48 -3.86 7.59 -2.66
N LEU A 49 -3.39 6.57 -1.94
CA LEU A 49 -3.21 6.67 -0.50
C LEU A 49 -2.10 7.64 -0.12
N ILE A 50 -1.02 7.66 -0.87
CA ILE A 50 0.07 8.60 -0.62
C ILE A 50 -0.44 10.04 -0.76
N ARG A 51 -1.23 10.30 -1.79
CA ARG A 51 -1.82 11.63 -1.98
C ARG A 51 -2.74 12.01 -0.84
N LYS A 52 -3.47 11.04 -0.32
CA LYS A 52 -4.39 11.26 0.79
C LYS A 52 -3.65 11.62 2.08
N PHE A 53 -2.48 11.02 2.30
CA PHE A 53 -1.72 11.22 3.53
C PHE A 53 -0.76 12.43 3.46
N LYS A 54 -0.59 12.99 2.31
CA LYS A 54 0.16 14.23 2.19
C LYS A 54 -0.71 15.39 2.65
#